data_3564cf016938a3527886458afb7a2a9f
#
_entry.id   3564cf016938a3527886458afb7a2a9f
#
_cell.length_a   1.000
_cell.length_b   1.000
_cell.length_c   1.000
_cell.angle_alpha   90.00
_cell.angle_beta   90.00
_cell.angle_gamma   90.00
#
_symmetry.space_group_name_H-M   'P 1'
#
loop_
_entity.id
_entity.type
_entity.pdbx_description
1 polymer ?
#
loop_
_entity_poly.entity_id
_entity_poly.type
_entity_poly.pdbx_seq_one_letter_code
_entity_poly.pdbx_strand_id
1 'polypeptide(L)'
;SEMCIRDSILVLNKQSGISIHPGAGNYDKTVVNALIKYCNKNLSDVGEKYRPGIVHRIDKDTSGIIIIAKNNISHLKLSEQFKNHTIDRVYLALVWGKIRPRSGRIENFIKRSVKNRQLMEVSLTKGKKAITNYKTIEVFESDKSPTFSLVECKLETGRTHQIRVHLSNKGNHIVGDKHYKKKFKKITNVDEELFK
;
A
#
# COMPACT_ATOMS: atom_id res chain seq x y z
N SER A 1 -0.33 3.86 -18.20
CA SER A 1 -1.17 3.21 -17.17
C SER A 1 -2.43 2.71 -17.82
N GLU A 2 -2.70 1.43 -17.73
CA GLU A 2 -3.94 0.85 -18.25
C GLU A 2 -5.11 1.25 -17.36
N MET A 3 -6.23 1.62 -18.00
CA MET A 3 -7.42 2.08 -17.33
C MET A 3 -8.65 1.42 -17.97
N CYS A 4 -9.44 0.72 -17.17
CA CYS A 4 -10.72 0.15 -17.59
C CYS A 4 -11.85 1.01 -17.00
N ILE A 5 -12.76 1.49 -17.88
CA ILE A 5 -13.86 2.38 -17.51
C ILE A 5 -15.17 1.69 -17.82
N ARG A 6 -16.06 1.67 -16.82
CA ARG A 6 -17.48 1.35 -16.95
C ARG A 6 -18.32 2.55 -16.53
N ASP A 7 -19.63 2.49 -16.73
CA ASP A 7 -20.51 3.64 -16.42
C ASP A 7 -20.49 4.02 -14.94
N SER A 8 -20.22 3.08 -14.06
CA SER A 8 -20.30 3.25 -12.61
C SER A 8 -18.96 3.29 -11.90
N ILE A 9 -17.92 2.65 -12.46
CA ILE A 9 -16.59 2.54 -11.85
C ILE A 9 -15.49 2.76 -12.87
N LEU A 10 -14.34 3.19 -12.38
CA LEU A 10 -13.09 3.27 -13.11
C LEU A 10 -12.03 2.49 -12.35
N VAL A 11 -11.30 1.63 -13.04
CA VAL A 11 -10.18 0.86 -12.49
C VAL A 11 -8.90 1.40 -13.07
N LEU A 12 -8.00 1.84 -12.21
CA LEU A 12 -6.73 2.46 -12.58
C LEU A 12 -5.57 1.61 -12.05
N ASN A 13 -4.62 1.25 -12.90
CA ASN A 13 -3.32 0.74 -12.48
C ASN A 13 -2.39 1.91 -12.14
N LYS A 14 -2.31 2.24 -10.84
CA LYS A 14 -1.50 3.37 -10.35
C LYS A 14 -0.02 3.03 -10.41
N GLN A 15 0.77 3.91 -10.97
CA GLN A 15 2.22 3.81 -10.90
C GLN A 15 2.76 4.20 -9.51
N SER A 16 3.93 3.70 -9.15
CA SER A 16 4.69 4.17 -7.98
C SER A 16 5.06 5.66 -8.12
N GLY A 17 5.24 6.35 -7.00
CA GLY A 17 5.61 7.76 -6.95
C GLY A 17 4.44 8.75 -7.01
N ILE A 18 3.20 8.29 -7.28
CA ILE A 18 2.02 9.15 -7.41
C ILE A 18 1.12 9.00 -6.17
N SER A 19 0.81 10.12 -5.51
CA SER A 19 -0.16 10.14 -4.40
C SER A 19 -1.59 10.03 -4.91
N ILE A 20 -2.47 9.41 -4.12
CA ILE A 20 -3.90 9.29 -4.50
C ILE A 20 -4.59 10.65 -4.45
N HIS A 21 -4.40 11.42 -3.40
CA HIS A 21 -5.10 12.69 -3.17
C HIS A 21 -4.13 13.76 -2.67
N PRO A 22 -4.48 15.04 -2.83
CA PRO A 22 -3.70 16.14 -2.30
C PRO A 22 -3.46 16.05 -0.79
N GLY A 23 -2.31 16.49 -0.35
CA GLY A 23 -1.91 16.50 1.05
C GLY A 23 -0.70 17.39 1.29
N ALA A 24 -0.26 17.50 2.54
CA ALA A 24 0.87 18.34 2.91
C ALA A 24 2.12 18.00 2.08
N GLY A 25 2.65 19.00 1.37
CA GLY A 25 3.81 18.86 0.47
C GLY A 25 3.52 18.22 -0.90
N ASN A 26 2.24 17.95 -1.24
CA ASN A 26 1.86 17.40 -2.54
C ASN A 26 0.41 17.80 -2.86
N TYR A 27 0.21 19.02 -3.34
CA TYR A 27 -1.11 19.60 -3.61
C TYR A 27 -1.63 19.36 -5.02
N ASP A 28 -0.74 19.07 -5.95
CA ASP A 28 -0.99 18.79 -7.35
C ASP A 28 -0.39 17.44 -7.80
N LYS A 29 -0.58 17.08 -9.07
CA LYS A 29 -0.03 15.83 -9.65
C LYS A 29 -0.43 14.55 -8.90
N THR A 30 -1.63 14.54 -8.33
CA THR A 30 -2.20 13.37 -7.68
C THR A 30 -3.19 12.65 -8.61
N VAL A 31 -3.55 11.41 -8.25
CA VAL A 31 -4.59 10.66 -8.98
C VAL A 31 -5.90 11.45 -9.02
N VAL A 32 -6.31 12.09 -7.92
CA VAL A 32 -7.52 12.91 -7.86
C VAL A 32 -7.47 14.07 -8.85
N ASN A 33 -6.33 14.79 -8.97
CA ASN A 33 -6.20 15.86 -9.94
C ASN A 33 -6.38 15.36 -11.39
N ALA A 34 -5.79 14.21 -11.71
CA ALA A 34 -5.95 13.58 -13.02
C ALA A 34 -7.39 13.11 -13.27
N LEU A 35 -8.05 12.52 -12.26
CA LEU A 35 -9.44 12.05 -12.36
C LEU A 35 -10.42 13.21 -12.57
N ILE A 36 -10.28 14.33 -11.86
CA ILE A 36 -11.13 15.51 -12.03
C ILE A 36 -11.02 16.04 -13.47
N LYS A 37 -9.81 16.10 -14.02
CA LYS A 37 -9.56 16.51 -15.40
C LYS A 37 -10.13 15.53 -16.43
N TYR A 38 -9.93 14.24 -16.20
CA TYR A 38 -10.31 13.18 -17.14
C TYR A 38 -11.82 12.91 -17.14
N CYS A 39 -12.44 12.82 -15.98
CA CYS A 39 -13.85 12.47 -15.81
C CYS A 39 -14.80 13.67 -15.96
N ASN A 40 -14.28 14.89 -16.16
CA ASN A 40 -15.06 16.11 -16.37
C ASN A 40 -16.29 16.21 -15.43
N LYS A 41 -16.07 16.10 -14.11
CA LYS A 41 -17.08 16.08 -13.04
C LYS A 41 -17.94 14.79 -12.92
N ASN A 42 -17.76 13.80 -13.79
CA ASN A 42 -18.43 12.50 -13.68
C ASN A 42 -17.72 11.60 -12.63
N LEU A 43 -17.66 12.09 -11.40
CA LEU A 43 -17.15 11.37 -10.21
C LEU A 43 -18.15 11.52 -9.08
N SER A 44 -18.21 10.51 -8.22
CA SER A 44 -19.01 10.62 -7.00
C SER A 44 -18.49 11.76 -6.12
N ASP A 45 -19.39 12.56 -5.60
CA ASP A 45 -19.13 13.64 -4.63
C ASP A 45 -19.43 13.23 -3.17
N VAL A 46 -19.84 11.98 -2.95
CA VAL A 46 -19.98 11.40 -1.62
C VAL A 46 -18.62 11.30 -0.94
N GLY A 47 -18.57 11.66 0.33
CA GLY A 47 -17.36 11.58 1.14
C GLY A 47 -16.65 12.92 1.32
N GLU A 48 -15.31 12.90 1.34
CA GLU A 48 -14.54 14.13 1.59
C GLU A 48 -14.49 15.03 0.34
N LYS A 49 -14.76 16.31 0.51
CA LYS A 49 -14.80 17.35 -0.55
C LYS A 49 -13.63 17.32 -1.52
N TYR A 50 -12.44 16.94 -1.05
CA TYR A 50 -11.22 16.93 -1.86
C TYR A 50 -10.83 15.55 -2.38
N ARG A 51 -11.73 14.57 -2.34
CA ARG A 51 -11.48 13.17 -2.73
C ARG A 51 -12.62 12.56 -3.53
N PRO A 52 -13.12 13.26 -4.59
CA PRO A 52 -14.25 12.75 -5.36
C PRO A 52 -13.93 11.36 -5.92
N GLY A 53 -14.88 10.45 -5.78
CA GLY A 53 -14.80 9.08 -6.27
C GLY A 53 -13.84 8.13 -5.54
N ILE A 54 -13.09 8.60 -4.54
CA ILE A 54 -12.07 7.81 -3.85
C ILE A 54 -12.69 7.00 -2.70
N VAL A 55 -12.76 5.69 -2.85
CA VAL A 55 -13.30 4.74 -1.85
C VAL A 55 -12.20 4.00 -1.07
N HIS A 56 -10.97 3.98 -1.56
CA HIS A 56 -9.79 3.43 -0.87
C HIS A 56 -8.50 4.08 -1.35
N ARG A 57 -7.40 3.71 -0.73
CA ARG A 57 -6.08 4.26 -1.09
C ARG A 57 -4.96 3.23 -0.92
N ILE A 58 -3.90 3.41 -1.70
CA ILE A 58 -2.59 2.80 -1.50
C ILE A 58 -1.54 3.91 -1.30
N ASP A 59 -0.39 3.55 -0.78
CA ASP A 59 0.68 4.52 -0.51
C ASP A 59 1.24 5.14 -1.81
N LYS A 60 1.91 6.28 -1.70
CA LYS A 60 2.51 6.99 -2.83
C LYS A 60 3.39 6.07 -3.66
N ASP A 61 4.31 5.36 -3.01
CA ASP A 61 5.31 4.52 -3.68
C ASP A 61 4.84 3.07 -3.91
N THR A 62 3.60 2.75 -3.58
CA THR A 62 2.96 1.48 -3.93
C THR A 62 2.29 1.61 -5.29
N SER A 63 2.60 0.70 -6.20
CA SER A 63 1.89 0.52 -7.47
C SER A 63 0.73 -0.45 -7.32
N GLY A 64 -0.21 -0.43 -8.28
CA GLY A 64 -1.29 -1.40 -8.35
C GLY A 64 -2.67 -0.80 -8.53
N ILE A 65 -3.68 -1.63 -8.36
CA ILE A 65 -5.06 -1.32 -8.71
C ILE A 65 -5.72 -0.39 -7.70
N ILE A 66 -6.35 0.66 -8.24
CA ILE A 66 -7.25 1.58 -7.53
C ILE A 66 -8.60 1.55 -8.22
N ILE A 67 -9.66 1.40 -7.42
CA ILE A 67 -11.05 1.47 -7.88
C ILE A 67 -11.60 2.84 -7.51
N ILE A 68 -12.23 3.50 -8.48
CA ILE A 68 -12.82 4.82 -8.36
C ILE A 68 -14.32 4.73 -8.66
N ALA A 69 -15.14 5.36 -7.84
CA ALA A 69 -16.57 5.46 -8.05
C ALA A 69 -16.92 6.68 -8.92
N LYS A 70 -17.62 6.47 -10.05
CA LYS A 70 -18.08 7.53 -10.94
C LYS A 70 -19.42 8.15 -10.51
N ASN A 71 -20.19 7.43 -9.69
CA ASN A 71 -21.47 7.91 -9.17
C ASN A 71 -21.65 7.55 -7.68
N ASN A 72 -22.62 8.17 -7.03
CA ASN A 72 -22.86 8.06 -5.60
C ASN A 72 -23.30 6.65 -5.17
N ILE A 73 -24.09 5.97 -6.00
CA ILE A 73 -24.55 4.61 -5.71
C ILE A 73 -23.36 3.65 -5.64
N SER A 74 -22.48 3.71 -6.63
CA SER A 74 -21.25 2.89 -6.66
C SER A 74 -20.32 3.23 -5.52
N HIS A 75 -20.21 4.53 -5.14
CA HIS A 75 -19.40 4.95 -4.02
C HIS A 75 -19.88 4.33 -2.71
N LEU A 76 -21.17 4.42 -2.43
CA LEU A 76 -21.75 3.87 -1.20
C LEU A 76 -21.56 2.34 -1.13
N LYS A 77 -21.88 1.62 -2.23
CA LYS A 77 -21.72 0.16 -2.29
C LYS A 77 -20.26 -0.27 -2.12
N LEU A 78 -19.31 0.38 -2.78
CA LEU A 78 -17.89 0.07 -2.63
C LEU A 78 -17.38 0.42 -1.24
N SER A 79 -17.77 1.57 -0.67
CA SER A 79 -17.40 1.96 0.68
C SER A 79 -17.90 0.97 1.72
N GLU A 80 -19.11 0.44 1.55
CA GLU A 80 -19.66 -0.63 2.38
C GLU A 80 -18.84 -1.91 2.30
N GLN A 81 -18.48 -2.35 1.10
CA GLN A 81 -17.63 -3.53 0.90
C GLN A 81 -16.24 -3.35 1.54
N PHE A 82 -15.63 -2.17 1.41
CA PHE A 82 -14.36 -1.87 2.08
C PHE A 82 -14.50 -1.86 3.60
N LYS A 83 -15.60 -1.32 4.13
CA LYS A 83 -15.92 -1.27 5.57
C LYS A 83 -16.14 -2.68 6.14
N ASN A 84 -16.88 -3.50 5.44
CA ASN A 84 -17.22 -4.87 5.83
C ASN A 84 -16.12 -5.88 5.49
N HIS A 85 -15.03 -5.43 4.87
CA HIS A 85 -13.88 -6.25 4.47
C HIS A 85 -14.25 -7.42 3.52
N THR A 86 -15.26 -7.24 2.69
CA THR A 86 -15.71 -8.24 1.69
C THR A 86 -14.92 -8.18 0.39
N ILE A 87 -14.12 -7.13 0.18
CA ILE A 87 -13.21 -7.02 -0.95
C ILE A 87 -11.87 -7.68 -0.61
N ASP A 88 -11.46 -8.63 -1.42
CA ASP A 88 -10.14 -9.24 -1.33
C ASP A 88 -9.06 -8.22 -1.74
N ARG A 89 -8.12 -7.96 -0.82
CA ARG A 89 -7.00 -7.05 -1.01
C ARG A 89 -5.71 -7.83 -0.90
N VAL A 90 -5.16 -8.16 -2.04
CA VAL A 90 -3.91 -8.92 -2.15
C VAL A 90 -2.81 -8.03 -2.68
N TYR A 91 -1.66 -8.09 -2.02
CA TYR A 91 -0.45 -7.34 -2.35
C TYR A 91 0.73 -8.27 -2.47
N LEU A 92 1.66 -7.93 -3.35
CA LEU A 92 2.96 -8.57 -3.44
C LEU A 92 4.01 -7.65 -2.83
N ALA A 93 4.87 -8.20 -2.01
CA ALA A 93 5.99 -7.50 -1.39
C ALA A 93 7.28 -8.29 -1.58
N LEU A 94 8.28 -7.66 -2.18
CA LEU A 94 9.65 -8.19 -2.19
C LEU A 94 10.33 -7.74 -0.89
N VAL A 95 10.81 -8.68 -0.10
CA VAL A 95 11.43 -8.40 1.22
C VAL A 95 12.84 -8.95 1.30
N TRP A 96 13.66 -8.32 2.12
CA TRP A 96 14.99 -8.78 2.44
C TRP A 96 14.96 -10.04 3.31
N GLY A 97 15.76 -11.04 2.91
CA GLY A 97 15.94 -12.29 3.63
C GLY A 97 14.79 -13.28 3.49
N LYS A 98 14.94 -14.43 4.14
CA LYS A 98 13.88 -15.45 4.24
C LYS A 98 12.91 -15.07 5.34
N ILE A 99 11.61 -14.98 5.01
CA ILE A 99 10.60 -14.81 6.04
C ILE A 99 10.26 -16.17 6.69
N ARG A 100 10.23 -16.20 8.00
CA ARG A 100 9.94 -17.42 8.78
C ARG A 100 8.89 -17.13 9.86
N PRO A 101 7.87 -18.01 10.03
CA PRO A 101 7.51 -19.12 9.15
C PRO A 101 7.14 -18.62 7.72
N ARG A 102 7.11 -19.53 6.72
CA ARG A 102 6.82 -19.17 5.31
C ARG A 102 5.42 -18.62 5.09
N SER A 103 4.51 -18.85 6.00
CA SER A 103 3.16 -18.27 6.01
C SER A 103 2.74 -18.00 7.44
N GLY A 104 1.81 -17.08 7.61
CA GLY A 104 1.29 -16.76 8.94
C GLY A 104 0.36 -15.56 8.92
N ARG A 105 -0.11 -15.21 10.12
CA ARG A 105 -0.98 -14.08 10.40
C ARG A 105 -0.28 -13.14 11.38
N ILE A 106 -0.19 -11.87 11.01
CA ILE A 106 0.35 -10.81 11.86
C ILE A 106 -0.84 -10.01 12.38
N GLU A 107 -1.01 -9.97 13.69
CA GLU A 107 -2.07 -9.21 14.35
C GLU A 107 -1.48 -8.36 15.46
N ASN A 108 -1.68 -7.05 15.39
CA ASN A 108 -1.26 -6.09 16.40
C ASN A 108 -2.01 -4.78 16.24
N PHE A 109 -1.62 -3.74 16.97
CA PHE A 109 -2.13 -2.38 16.79
C PHE A 109 -1.09 -1.55 16.05
N ILE A 110 -1.55 -0.69 15.15
CA ILE A 110 -0.73 0.29 14.45
C ILE A 110 -1.15 1.68 14.91
N LYS A 111 -0.18 2.47 15.32
CA LYS A 111 -0.33 3.88 15.69
C LYS A 111 0.68 4.75 14.95
N ARG A 112 0.48 6.05 14.97
CA ARG A 112 1.46 7.00 14.46
C ARG A 112 2.67 7.04 15.39
N SER A 113 3.87 7.02 14.81
CA SER A 113 5.10 7.08 15.60
C SER A 113 5.22 8.43 16.31
N VAL A 114 5.62 8.38 17.58
CA VAL A 114 5.87 9.57 18.39
C VAL A 114 7.14 10.27 17.94
N LYS A 115 8.15 9.49 17.53
CA LYS A 115 9.46 10.02 17.12
C LYS A 115 9.44 10.67 15.73
N ASN A 116 8.63 10.12 14.82
CA ASN A 116 8.48 10.66 13.47
C ASN A 116 7.04 10.52 13.01
N ARG A 117 6.32 11.63 12.95
CA ARG A 117 4.88 11.67 12.59
C ARG A 117 4.58 11.25 11.15
N GLN A 118 5.57 11.11 10.29
CA GLN A 118 5.41 10.55 8.95
C GLN A 118 5.35 9.02 8.95
N LEU A 119 5.79 8.38 10.04
CA LEU A 119 5.85 6.94 10.19
C LEU A 119 4.72 6.41 11.06
N MET A 120 4.45 5.13 10.85
CA MET A 120 3.60 4.31 11.71
C MET A 120 4.47 3.31 12.47
N GLU A 121 4.00 2.84 13.60
CA GLU A 121 4.70 1.84 14.42
C GLU A 121 3.73 0.82 15.00
N VAL A 122 4.23 -0.40 15.24
CA VAL A 122 3.49 -1.43 15.96
C VAL A 122 3.42 -1.06 17.44
N SER A 123 2.27 -1.33 18.02
CA SER A 123 2.02 -1.24 19.46
C SER A 123 1.29 -2.49 19.93
N LEU A 124 1.53 -2.91 21.16
CA LEU A 124 0.82 -4.04 21.78
C LEU A 124 -0.56 -3.64 22.33
N THR A 125 -0.72 -2.37 22.69
CA THR A 125 -1.89 -1.93 23.48
C THR A 125 -2.61 -0.70 22.91
N LYS A 126 -1.95 0.12 22.09
CA LYS A 126 -2.48 1.42 21.63
C LYS A 126 -2.48 1.50 20.11
N GLY A 127 -3.52 2.10 19.53
CA GLY A 127 -3.65 2.30 18.09
C GLY A 127 -4.88 1.61 17.51
N LYS A 128 -4.86 1.39 16.20
CA LYS A 128 -5.93 0.71 15.47
C LYS A 128 -5.52 -0.73 15.17
N LYS A 129 -6.39 -1.67 15.45
CA LYS A 129 -6.17 -3.10 15.14
C LYS A 129 -5.82 -3.27 13.67
N ALA A 130 -4.78 -4.05 13.40
CA ALA A 130 -4.25 -4.33 12.07
C ALA A 130 -3.96 -5.82 11.92
N ILE A 131 -4.45 -6.41 10.83
CA ILE A 131 -4.33 -7.84 10.55
C ILE A 131 -3.88 -8.04 9.12
N THR A 132 -2.75 -8.75 8.94
CA THR A 132 -2.19 -9.14 7.65
C THR A 132 -1.90 -10.62 7.63
N ASN A 133 -2.50 -11.36 6.72
CA ASN A 133 -2.11 -12.72 6.40
C ASN A 133 -1.02 -12.66 5.33
N TYR A 134 0.03 -13.49 5.48
CA TYR A 134 1.10 -13.52 4.51
C TYR A 134 1.50 -14.94 4.15
N LYS A 135 2.02 -15.12 2.93
CA LYS A 135 2.55 -16.37 2.41
C LYS A 135 3.73 -16.08 1.50
N THR A 136 4.86 -16.74 1.76
CA THR A 136 6.00 -16.70 0.84
C THR A 136 5.66 -17.46 -0.43
N ILE A 137 5.73 -16.77 -1.55
CA ILE A 137 5.55 -17.36 -2.88
C ILE A 137 6.88 -17.97 -3.32
N GLU A 138 7.95 -17.18 -3.27
CA GLU A 138 9.25 -17.56 -3.78
C GLU A 138 10.37 -17.01 -2.90
N VAL A 139 11.51 -17.70 -2.88
CA VAL A 139 12.73 -17.25 -2.22
C VAL A 139 13.85 -17.24 -3.25
N PHE A 140 14.47 -16.10 -3.43
CA PHE A 140 15.59 -15.89 -4.34
C PHE A 140 16.89 -15.95 -3.54
N GLU A 141 17.70 -16.95 -3.81
CA GLU A 141 19.00 -17.17 -3.17
C GLU A 141 20.08 -17.25 -4.23
N SER A 142 21.20 -16.59 -3.96
CA SER A 142 22.39 -16.66 -4.79
C SER A 142 23.62 -16.42 -3.91
N ASP A 143 24.72 -17.07 -4.24
CA ASP A 143 26.00 -16.83 -3.56
C ASP A 143 26.56 -15.42 -3.82
N LYS A 144 26.05 -14.75 -4.86
CA LYS A 144 26.52 -13.42 -5.31
C LYS A 144 25.61 -12.27 -4.88
N SER A 145 24.43 -12.56 -4.34
CA SER A 145 23.45 -11.52 -3.97
C SER A 145 22.77 -11.83 -2.63
N PRO A 146 22.30 -10.80 -1.92
CA PRO A 146 21.47 -11.02 -0.73
C PRO A 146 20.23 -11.85 -1.05
N THR A 147 19.78 -12.63 -0.08
CA THR A 147 18.54 -13.38 -0.18
C THR A 147 17.32 -12.43 -0.16
N PHE A 148 16.34 -12.71 -1.00
CA PHE A 148 15.05 -12.03 -1.05
C PHE A 148 13.90 -13.05 -0.93
N SER A 149 12.75 -12.59 -0.49
CA SER A 149 11.51 -13.37 -0.55
C SER A 149 10.41 -12.54 -1.21
N LEU A 150 9.71 -13.14 -2.18
CA LEU A 150 8.44 -12.62 -2.69
C LEU A 150 7.32 -13.11 -1.80
N VAL A 151 6.59 -12.19 -1.21
CA VAL A 151 5.56 -12.45 -0.21
C VAL A 151 4.23 -11.91 -0.68
N GLU A 152 3.23 -12.77 -0.72
CA GLU A 152 1.83 -12.38 -0.85
C GLU A 152 1.30 -11.93 0.51
N CYS A 153 0.62 -10.80 0.53
CA CYS A 153 -0.02 -10.23 1.72
C CYS A 153 -1.51 -10.00 1.46
N LYS A 154 -2.38 -10.73 2.19
CA LYS A 154 -3.83 -10.52 2.17
C LYS A 154 -4.26 -9.74 3.40
N LEU A 155 -4.96 -8.62 3.17
CA LEU A 155 -5.34 -7.68 4.23
C LEU A 155 -6.76 -7.93 4.74
N GLU A 156 -6.92 -8.21 6.06
CA GLU A 156 -8.21 -8.13 6.75
C GLU A 156 -8.54 -6.68 7.15
N THR A 157 -7.53 -5.84 7.40
CA THR A 157 -7.65 -4.42 7.73
C THR A 157 -6.81 -3.58 6.77
N GLY A 158 -7.07 -2.28 6.66
CA GLY A 158 -6.33 -1.36 5.77
C GLY A 158 -5.80 -0.14 6.51
N ARG A 159 -4.79 -0.30 7.38
CA ARG A 159 -4.17 0.81 8.11
C ARG A 159 -3.04 1.43 7.28
N THR A 160 -2.77 2.70 7.52
CA THR A 160 -1.66 3.41 6.86
C THR A 160 -0.36 2.64 7.04
N HIS A 161 0.37 2.40 5.95
CA HIS A 161 1.64 1.67 5.90
C HIS A 161 1.59 0.23 6.48
N GLN A 162 0.41 -0.39 6.56
CA GLN A 162 0.21 -1.62 7.33
C GLN A 162 1.19 -2.74 6.96
N ILE A 163 1.28 -3.14 5.69
CA ILE A 163 2.19 -4.21 5.24
C ILE A 163 3.64 -3.83 5.53
N ARG A 164 4.01 -2.59 5.26
CA ARG A 164 5.37 -2.06 5.47
C ARG A 164 5.79 -2.16 6.94
N VAL A 165 4.91 -1.73 7.85
CA VAL A 165 5.13 -1.78 9.31
C VAL A 165 5.18 -3.21 9.82
N HIS A 166 4.24 -4.07 9.38
CA HIS A 166 4.18 -5.47 9.80
C HIS A 166 5.43 -6.25 9.39
N LEU A 167 5.81 -6.17 8.11
CA LEU A 167 6.99 -6.88 7.60
C LEU A 167 8.28 -6.32 8.21
N SER A 168 8.39 -5.00 8.37
CA SER A 168 9.51 -4.37 9.05
C SER A 168 9.64 -4.82 10.52
N ASN A 169 8.53 -4.86 11.26
CA ASN A 169 8.51 -5.34 12.65
C ASN A 169 8.89 -6.82 12.77
N LYS A 170 8.60 -7.61 11.74
CA LYS A 170 9.01 -9.02 11.64
C LYS A 170 10.50 -9.18 11.29
N GLY A 171 11.19 -8.11 10.94
CA GLY A 171 12.60 -8.12 10.53
C GLY A 171 12.83 -8.31 9.03
N ASN A 172 11.75 -8.47 8.25
CA ASN A 172 11.79 -8.62 6.80
C ASN A 172 11.34 -7.32 6.13
N HIS A 173 12.26 -6.37 5.98
CA HIS A 173 11.97 -5.07 5.41
C HIS A 173 11.68 -5.17 3.91
N ILE A 174 10.75 -4.36 3.40
CA ILE A 174 10.45 -4.30 1.95
C ILE A 174 11.66 -3.69 1.23
N VAL A 175 12.03 -4.29 0.11
CA VAL A 175 13.10 -3.80 -0.75
C VAL A 175 12.70 -2.44 -1.32
N GLY A 176 13.62 -1.48 -1.29
CA GLY A 176 13.37 -0.12 -1.77
C GLY A 176 12.57 0.77 -0.82
N ASP A 177 12.05 0.28 0.31
CA ASP A 177 11.34 1.14 1.27
C ASP A 177 12.31 2.12 1.93
N LYS A 178 12.11 3.42 1.65
CA LYS A 178 12.99 4.49 2.14
C LYS A 178 12.81 4.80 3.63
N HIS A 179 11.68 4.42 4.22
CA HIS A 179 11.26 4.81 5.56
C HIS A 179 11.39 3.69 6.59
N TYR A 180 11.02 2.47 6.23
CA TYR A 180 11.05 1.29 7.10
C TYR A 180 12.23 0.37 6.78
N LYS A 181 13.39 0.98 6.51
CA LYS A 181 14.61 0.24 6.18
C LYS A 181 15.40 -0.16 7.42
N LYS A 182 15.98 -1.34 7.41
CA LYS A 182 17.08 -1.70 8.31
C LYS A 182 18.31 -0.88 7.90
N LYS A 183 19.08 -0.36 8.85
CA LYS A 183 20.42 0.14 8.54
C LYS A 183 21.27 -1.09 8.16
N PHE A 184 21.35 -1.40 6.88
CA PHE A 184 22.33 -2.37 6.42
C PHE A 184 23.72 -1.73 6.57
N LYS A 185 24.66 -2.46 7.20
CA LYS A 185 26.08 -2.21 6.96
C LYS A 185 26.26 -2.30 5.45
N LYS A 186 26.99 -1.34 4.82
CA LYS A 186 27.22 -1.26 3.39
C LYS A 186 27.22 -2.66 2.75
N ILE A 187 26.27 -2.93 1.87
CA ILE A 187 26.29 -4.13 1.05
C ILE A 187 27.34 -3.82 -0.03
N THR A 188 28.55 -4.34 0.15
CA THR A 188 29.72 -4.01 -0.66
C THR A 188 29.72 -4.64 -2.05
N ASN A 189 28.72 -5.45 -2.40
CA ASN A 189 28.71 -6.23 -3.66
C ASN A 189 27.31 -6.28 -4.31
N VAL A 190 26.55 -5.24 -4.29
CA VAL A 190 25.30 -5.16 -5.07
C VAL A 190 25.48 -4.09 -6.12
N ASP A 191 25.29 -4.49 -7.38
CA ASP A 191 25.34 -3.61 -8.52
C ASP A 191 24.34 -2.46 -8.34
N GLU A 192 24.81 -1.22 -8.30
CA GLU A 192 23.96 -0.03 -8.06
C GLU A 192 22.88 0.14 -9.14
N GLU A 193 23.02 -0.52 -10.29
CA GLU A 193 22.02 -0.52 -11.36
C GLU A 193 20.72 -1.25 -11.00
N LEU A 194 20.76 -2.21 -10.05
CA LEU A 194 19.57 -2.94 -9.58
C LEU A 194 18.61 -2.06 -8.74
N PHE A 195 19.01 -0.85 -8.36
CA PHE A 195 18.24 0.03 -7.46
C PHE A 195 17.85 1.37 -8.10
N LYS A 196 18.14 1.57 -9.38
CA LYS A 196 17.63 2.69 -10.17
C LYS A 196 16.29 2.35 -10.81
#